data_00fb138d22fef01f18b9c8be9244778e
#
_entry.id   00fb138d22fef01f18b9c8be9244778e
#
_cell.length_a   1.000
_cell.length_b   1.000
_cell.length_c   1.000
_cell.angle_alpha   90.00
_cell.angle_beta   90.00
_cell.angle_gamma   90.00
#
_symmetry.space_group_name_H-M   'P 1'
#
loop_
_entity.id
_entity.type
_entity.pdbx_description
1 polymer ?
#
loop_
_entity_poly.entity_id
_entity_poly.type
_entity_poly.pdbx_seq_one_letter_code
_entity_poly.pdbx_strand_id
1 'polypeptide(L)'
;DCKQSYYHIRKLSDELCKAHNLSIIIPGGERGKKYKEWQSDQNGSTWKTQLRRDIIFCIKSASTYEDFLLLMRAKGYEIKGESFEEGAAKYISFRPLDKERFVRGSTKSLGKEYTKERIRERIEMKRERKSVIPKKDYSSRRLIDTSDEKFQGSPGLQQWATIENLKIAAQSYNEVGSL
;
A
#
# COMPACT_ATOMS: atom_id res chain seq x y z
N ASP A 1 -9.98 6.72 44.89
CA ASP A 1 -10.52 6.70 43.53
C ASP A 1 -9.88 5.56 42.72
N CYS A 2 -10.71 4.70 42.17
CA CYS A 2 -10.27 3.48 41.47
C CYS A 2 -9.24 3.74 40.36
N LYS A 3 -9.32 4.88 39.69
CA LYS A 3 -8.36 5.28 38.66
C LYS A 3 -6.97 5.60 39.21
N GLN A 4 -6.90 6.30 40.33
CA GLN A 4 -5.63 6.63 40.99
C GLN A 4 -4.95 5.36 41.51
N SER A 5 -5.70 4.44 42.10
CA SER A 5 -5.17 3.14 42.54
C SER A 5 -4.58 2.33 41.36
N TYR A 6 -5.26 2.33 40.23
CA TYR A 6 -4.73 1.65 39.01
C TYR A 6 -3.39 2.22 38.56
N TYR A 7 -3.24 3.54 38.50
CA TYR A 7 -1.98 4.18 38.13
C TYR A 7 -0.87 3.91 39.14
N HIS A 8 -1.17 3.90 40.43
CA HIS A 8 -0.20 3.55 41.45
C HIS A 8 0.29 2.12 41.37
N ILE A 9 -0.63 1.16 41.24
CA ILE A 9 -0.30 -0.27 41.12
C ILE A 9 0.56 -0.51 39.84
N ARG A 10 0.19 0.12 38.75
CA ARG A 10 0.94 0.00 37.52
C ARG A 10 2.37 0.55 37.65
N LYS A 11 2.52 1.74 38.23
CA LYS A 11 3.84 2.35 38.45
C LYS A 11 4.71 1.46 39.34
N LEU A 12 4.18 0.92 40.41
CA LEU A 12 4.89 0.01 41.31
C LEU A 12 5.30 -1.29 40.59
N SER A 13 4.40 -1.85 39.76
CA SER A 13 4.69 -3.01 38.93
C SER A 13 5.82 -2.74 37.93
N ASP A 14 5.79 -1.60 37.26
CA ASP A 14 6.82 -1.22 36.29
C ASP A 14 8.18 -1.01 36.98
N GLU A 15 8.21 -0.45 38.19
CA GLU A 15 9.42 -0.28 39.01
C GLU A 15 10.00 -1.62 39.44
N LEU A 16 9.18 -2.57 39.89
CA LEU A 16 9.62 -3.94 40.22
C LEU A 16 10.15 -4.67 38.99
N CYS A 17 9.47 -4.58 37.86
CA CYS A 17 9.96 -5.18 36.61
C CYS A 17 11.35 -4.62 36.22
N LYS A 18 11.57 -3.32 36.35
CA LYS A 18 12.88 -2.70 36.10
C LYS A 18 13.95 -3.22 37.06
N ALA A 19 13.64 -3.30 38.35
CA ALA A 19 14.58 -3.79 39.37
C ALA A 19 15.03 -5.24 39.11
N HIS A 20 14.17 -6.05 38.48
CA HIS A 20 14.43 -7.44 38.14
C HIS A 20 14.82 -7.67 36.69
N ASN A 21 15.18 -6.61 35.93
CA ASN A 21 15.53 -6.68 34.48
C ASN A 21 14.46 -7.35 33.60
N LEU A 22 13.18 -7.20 33.97
CA LEU A 22 12.05 -7.68 33.18
C LEU A 22 11.56 -6.58 32.21
N SER A 23 11.02 -7.01 31.08
CA SER A 23 10.44 -6.08 30.09
C SER A 23 9.17 -5.41 30.61
N ILE A 24 9.03 -4.11 30.34
CA ILE A 24 7.85 -3.32 30.70
C ILE A 24 6.98 -3.14 29.48
N ILE A 25 5.66 -3.30 29.65
CA ILE A 25 4.69 -3.02 28.60
C ILE A 25 4.49 -1.49 28.52
N ILE A 26 5.08 -0.87 27.51
CA ILE A 26 4.81 0.53 27.18
C ILE A 26 3.49 0.58 26.41
N PRO A 27 2.44 1.27 26.95
CA PRO A 27 1.19 1.37 26.22
C PRO A 27 1.44 2.10 24.91
N GLY A 28 1.17 1.44 23.79
CA GLY A 28 1.13 2.11 22.48
C GLY A 28 0.10 3.23 22.54
N GLY A 29 0.45 4.43 22.04
CA GLY A 29 -0.43 5.62 22.03
C GLY A 29 -1.68 5.47 21.16
N GLU A 30 -1.87 4.35 20.49
CA GLU A 30 -3.04 4.05 19.68
C GLU A 30 -4.09 3.27 20.48
N ARG A 31 -5.35 3.72 20.41
CA ARG A 31 -6.47 2.96 20.97
C ARG A 31 -6.55 1.61 20.25
N GLY A 32 -6.40 0.53 20.99
CA GLY A 32 -6.59 -0.82 20.49
C GLY A 32 -7.98 -0.98 19.83
N LYS A 33 -8.07 -1.87 18.86
CA LYS A 33 -9.34 -2.24 18.21
C LYS A 33 -10.30 -2.80 19.26
N LYS A 34 -11.61 -2.54 19.11
CA LYS A 34 -12.63 -3.21 19.92
C LYS A 34 -12.57 -4.72 19.63
N TYR A 35 -12.80 -5.54 20.64
CA TYR A 35 -12.72 -7.01 20.53
C TYR A 35 -13.53 -7.56 19.34
N LYS A 36 -14.76 -7.07 19.13
CA LYS A 36 -15.57 -7.46 17.94
C LYS A 36 -14.92 -7.11 16.62
N GLU A 37 -14.26 -5.96 16.51
CA GLU A 37 -13.57 -5.53 15.30
C GLU A 37 -12.30 -6.37 15.08
N TRP A 38 -11.56 -6.67 16.16
CA TRP A 38 -10.41 -7.58 16.14
C TRP A 38 -10.82 -9.00 15.71
N GLN A 39 -11.86 -9.56 16.31
CA GLN A 39 -12.37 -10.90 15.97
C GLN A 39 -12.86 -10.98 14.51
N SER A 40 -13.55 -9.95 14.03
CA SER A 40 -13.98 -9.89 12.62
C SER A 40 -12.81 -9.75 11.67
N ASP A 41 -11.74 -9.03 12.06
CA ASP A 41 -10.51 -8.91 11.26
C ASP A 41 -9.76 -10.25 11.19
N GLN A 42 -9.74 -11.05 12.28
CA GLN A 42 -9.17 -12.41 12.29
C GLN A 42 -9.94 -13.35 11.34
N ASN A 43 -11.26 -13.24 11.30
CA ASN A 43 -12.11 -14.02 10.40
C ASN A 43 -12.07 -13.53 8.94
N GLY A 44 -11.27 -12.51 8.63
CA GLY A 44 -11.00 -12.04 7.26
C GLY A 44 -12.15 -11.32 6.55
N SER A 45 -13.24 -10.99 7.23
CA SER A 45 -14.51 -10.64 6.59
C SER A 45 -15.10 -9.26 6.91
N THR A 46 -14.34 -8.32 7.51
CA THR A 46 -14.92 -6.98 7.65
C THR A 46 -14.83 -6.21 6.33
N TRP A 47 -15.95 -5.61 5.92
CA TRP A 47 -15.99 -4.72 4.76
C TRP A 47 -14.98 -3.55 4.86
N LYS A 48 -14.60 -3.11 6.07
CA LYS A 48 -13.52 -2.14 6.27
C LYS A 48 -12.15 -2.70 5.88
N THR A 49 -11.90 -3.97 6.16
CA THR A 49 -10.65 -4.63 5.76
C THR A 49 -10.60 -4.78 4.24
N GLN A 50 -11.72 -5.13 3.62
CA GLN A 50 -11.84 -5.15 2.17
C GLN A 50 -11.61 -3.75 1.57
N LEU A 51 -12.25 -2.72 2.11
CA LEU A 51 -12.03 -1.33 1.68
C LEU A 51 -10.55 -0.91 1.75
N ARG A 52 -9.84 -1.27 2.85
CA ARG A 52 -8.41 -0.98 2.97
C ARG A 52 -7.59 -1.68 1.87
N ARG A 53 -7.88 -2.95 1.56
CA ARG A 53 -7.23 -3.70 0.48
C ARG A 53 -7.49 -3.05 -0.87
N ASP A 54 -8.73 -2.65 -1.14
CA ASP A 54 -9.13 -2.01 -2.38
C ASP A 54 -8.48 -0.64 -2.56
N ILE A 55 -8.39 0.17 -1.50
CA ILE A 55 -7.65 1.44 -1.53
C ILE A 55 -6.18 1.20 -1.87
N ILE A 56 -5.52 0.23 -1.22
CA ILE A 56 -4.11 -0.10 -1.49
C ILE A 56 -3.94 -0.56 -2.94
N PHE A 57 -4.84 -1.41 -3.44
CA PHE A 57 -4.81 -1.88 -4.82
C PHE A 57 -4.98 -0.72 -5.80
N CYS A 58 -5.95 0.16 -5.59
CA CYS A 58 -6.18 1.33 -6.44
C CYS A 58 -4.99 2.31 -6.43
N ILE A 59 -4.35 2.56 -5.27
CA ILE A 59 -3.12 3.35 -5.19
C ILE A 59 -1.99 2.72 -6.02
N LYS A 60 -1.86 1.40 -5.98
CA LYS A 60 -0.84 0.69 -6.77
C LYS A 60 -1.10 0.76 -8.28
N SER A 61 -2.35 0.79 -8.71
CA SER A 61 -2.75 0.82 -10.11
C SER A 61 -2.80 2.24 -10.68
N ALA A 62 -3.26 3.22 -9.90
CA ALA A 62 -3.44 4.61 -10.32
C ALA A 62 -2.12 5.31 -10.66
N SER A 63 -2.16 6.18 -11.67
CA SER A 63 -1.06 7.09 -12.04
C SER A 63 -1.27 8.50 -11.51
N THR A 64 -2.52 8.92 -11.36
CA THR A 64 -2.93 10.22 -10.80
C THR A 64 -3.95 10.02 -9.68
N TYR A 65 -4.25 11.09 -8.94
CA TYR A 65 -5.28 11.04 -7.91
C TYR A 65 -6.68 10.86 -8.51
N GLU A 66 -6.94 11.45 -9.66
CA GLU A 66 -8.17 11.29 -10.43
C GLU A 66 -8.37 9.85 -10.89
N ASP A 67 -7.31 9.20 -11.40
CA ASP A 67 -7.34 7.76 -11.73
C ASP A 67 -7.71 6.90 -10.52
N PHE A 68 -7.16 7.23 -9.35
CA PHE A 68 -7.50 6.54 -8.10
C PHE A 68 -8.99 6.66 -7.79
N LEU A 69 -9.58 7.85 -7.92
CA LEU A 69 -11.02 8.08 -7.68
C LEU A 69 -11.87 7.27 -8.67
N LEU A 70 -11.50 7.26 -9.96
CA LEU A 70 -12.19 6.48 -10.98
C LEU A 70 -12.12 4.98 -10.70
N LEU A 71 -10.96 4.45 -10.34
CA LEU A 71 -10.78 3.04 -9.98
C LEU A 71 -11.60 2.63 -8.75
N MET A 72 -11.68 3.49 -7.73
CA MET A 72 -12.50 3.24 -6.56
C MET A 72 -13.99 3.24 -6.89
N ARG A 73 -14.46 4.15 -7.75
CA ARG A 73 -15.85 4.17 -8.24
C ARG A 73 -16.15 2.93 -9.08
N ALA A 74 -15.24 2.52 -9.96
CA ALA A 74 -15.36 1.29 -10.74
C ALA A 74 -15.47 0.02 -9.87
N LYS A 75 -14.86 0.04 -8.67
CA LYS A 75 -15.02 -1.03 -7.66
C LYS A 75 -16.31 -0.96 -6.85
N GLY A 76 -17.22 -0.05 -7.17
CA GLY A 76 -18.51 0.08 -6.48
C GLY A 76 -18.44 0.87 -5.16
N TYR A 77 -17.52 1.82 -5.04
CA TYR A 77 -17.46 2.73 -3.89
C TYR A 77 -17.96 4.12 -4.26
N GLU A 78 -18.86 4.65 -3.44
CA GLU A 78 -19.22 6.06 -3.46
C GLU A 78 -18.20 6.86 -2.63
N ILE A 79 -17.77 8.02 -3.15
CA ILE A 79 -16.72 8.85 -2.54
C ILE A 79 -17.29 10.24 -2.27
N LYS A 80 -16.98 10.78 -1.10
CA LYS A 80 -17.30 12.17 -0.71
C LYS A 80 -16.05 12.85 -0.16
N GLY A 81 -15.94 14.18 -0.38
CA GLY A 81 -14.83 14.97 0.14
C GLY A 81 -13.53 14.74 -0.62
N GLU A 82 -13.60 14.49 -1.90
CA GLU A 82 -12.46 14.21 -2.78
C GLU A 82 -11.64 15.44 -3.14
N SER A 83 -12.28 16.65 -3.20
CA SER A 83 -11.63 17.90 -3.60
C SER A 83 -10.63 18.40 -2.56
N PHE A 84 -9.55 19.07 -3.04
CA PHE A 84 -8.54 19.75 -2.23
C PHE A 84 -8.73 21.28 -2.21
N GLU A 85 -9.81 21.80 -2.80
CA GLU A 85 -10.08 23.25 -2.85
C GLU A 85 -10.34 23.84 -1.47
N GLU A 86 -10.19 25.16 -1.35
CA GLU A 86 -10.54 25.88 -0.11
C GLU A 86 -12.03 25.70 0.18
N GLY A 87 -12.35 25.30 1.42
CA GLY A 87 -13.73 24.97 1.83
C GLY A 87 -14.15 23.51 1.58
N ALA A 88 -13.32 22.71 0.92
CA ALA A 88 -13.61 21.29 0.75
C ALA A 88 -13.58 20.50 2.07
N ALA A 89 -14.27 19.37 2.09
CA ALA A 89 -14.31 18.51 3.28
C ALA A 89 -12.90 18.05 3.68
N LYS A 90 -12.58 18.18 4.97
CA LYS A 90 -11.29 17.79 5.56
C LYS A 90 -10.92 16.33 5.31
N TYR A 91 -11.91 15.45 5.23
CA TYR A 91 -11.69 14.01 5.09
C TYR A 91 -12.38 13.48 3.84
N ILE A 92 -11.66 12.64 3.09
CA ILE A 92 -12.29 11.76 2.11
C ILE A 92 -13.10 10.69 2.84
N SER A 93 -14.23 10.29 2.29
CA SER A 93 -15.11 9.28 2.87
C SER A 93 -15.55 8.30 1.80
N PHE A 94 -15.56 7.02 2.14
CA PHE A 94 -15.89 5.93 1.24
C PHE A 94 -17.11 5.17 1.74
N ARG A 95 -17.97 4.75 0.83
CA ARG A 95 -19.14 3.92 1.10
C ARG A 95 -19.26 2.87 0.01
N PRO A 96 -19.29 1.57 0.30
CA PRO A 96 -19.73 0.56 -0.64
C PRO A 96 -21.20 0.77 -0.98
N LEU A 97 -21.62 0.48 -2.21
CA LEU A 97 -23.01 0.67 -2.66
C LEU A 97 -24.02 -0.17 -1.87
N ASP A 98 -23.59 -1.29 -1.28
CA ASP A 98 -24.40 -2.18 -0.44
C ASP A 98 -24.51 -1.73 1.03
N LYS A 99 -23.89 -0.59 1.42
CA LYS A 99 -23.91 -0.07 2.80
C LYS A 99 -24.48 1.34 2.86
N GLU A 100 -25.13 1.65 3.99
CA GLU A 100 -25.74 2.98 4.21
C GLU A 100 -24.73 4.01 4.72
N ARG A 101 -23.69 3.58 5.45
CA ARG A 101 -22.80 4.49 6.19
C ARG A 101 -21.47 4.69 5.50
N PHE A 102 -21.05 5.96 5.41
CA PHE A 102 -19.72 6.34 4.99
C PHE A 102 -18.69 6.08 6.09
N VAL A 103 -17.50 5.62 5.69
CA VAL A 103 -16.32 5.55 6.53
C VAL A 103 -15.34 6.62 6.11
N ARG A 104 -14.89 7.42 7.08
CA ARG A 104 -13.94 8.51 6.87
C ARG A 104 -12.52 7.98 6.75
N GLY A 105 -11.77 8.50 5.77
CA GLY A 105 -10.32 8.36 5.66
C GLY A 105 -9.61 9.23 6.70
N SER A 106 -9.73 8.86 7.96
CA SER A 106 -9.10 9.56 9.08
C SER A 106 -8.29 8.61 9.95
N THR A 107 -7.33 9.14 10.69
CA THR A 107 -6.45 8.38 11.61
C THR A 107 -7.23 7.49 12.57
N LYS A 108 -8.38 7.99 13.07
CA LYS A 108 -9.22 7.27 14.04
C LYS A 108 -10.13 6.20 13.43
N SER A 109 -10.41 6.26 12.12
CA SER A 109 -11.37 5.39 11.46
C SER A 109 -10.70 4.31 10.60
N LEU A 110 -10.09 4.68 9.48
CA LEU A 110 -9.38 3.74 8.60
C LEU A 110 -7.90 3.61 8.95
N GLY A 111 -7.30 4.64 9.55
CA GLY A 111 -5.88 4.71 9.87
C GLY A 111 -5.17 5.85 9.16
N LYS A 112 -3.97 6.21 9.63
CA LYS A 112 -3.15 7.32 9.13
C LYS A 112 -2.83 7.21 7.62
N GLU A 113 -2.65 5.99 7.13
CA GLU A 113 -2.26 5.71 5.74
C GLU A 113 -3.39 5.94 4.72
N TYR A 114 -4.63 6.16 5.19
CA TYR A 114 -5.83 6.29 4.37
C TYR A 114 -6.44 7.70 4.41
N THR A 115 -5.68 8.69 4.87
CA THR A 115 -6.08 10.10 4.78
C THR A 115 -5.96 10.60 3.34
N LYS A 116 -6.73 11.63 2.99
CA LYS A 116 -6.77 12.21 1.64
C LYS A 116 -5.38 12.64 1.16
N GLU A 117 -4.66 13.35 2.03
CA GLU A 117 -3.30 13.85 1.79
C GLU A 117 -2.32 12.68 1.59
N ARG A 118 -2.41 11.66 2.46
CA ARG A 118 -1.49 10.52 2.40
C ARG A 118 -1.72 9.65 1.17
N ILE A 119 -2.97 9.47 0.74
CA ILE A 119 -3.29 8.76 -0.52
C ILE A 119 -2.64 9.48 -1.70
N ARG A 120 -2.81 10.80 -1.81
CA ARG A 120 -2.22 11.61 -2.88
C ARG A 120 -0.70 11.53 -2.86
N GLU A 121 -0.07 11.75 -1.72
CA GLU A 121 1.39 11.66 -1.54
C GLU A 121 1.94 10.28 -1.99
N ARG A 122 1.28 9.18 -1.63
CA ARG A 122 1.69 7.83 -2.03
C ARG A 122 1.61 7.60 -3.54
N ILE A 123 0.63 8.18 -4.21
CA ILE A 123 0.50 8.12 -5.68
C ILE A 123 1.62 8.95 -6.33
N GLU A 124 1.89 10.15 -5.83
CA GLU A 124 2.94 11.05 -6.31
C GLU A 124 4.33 10.42 -6.15
N MET A 125 4.66 9.92 -4.97
CA MET A 125 5.94 9.21 -4.70
C MET A 125 6.15 8.01 -5.62
N LYS A 126 5.08 7.27 -5.95
CA LYS A 126 5.16 6.14 -6.87
C LYS A 126 5.47 6.62 -8.29
N ARG A 127 4.87 7.72 -8.71
CA ARG A 127 5.11 8.33 -10.02
C ARG A 127 6.57 8.78 -10.14
N GLU A 128 7.09 9.45 -9.11
CA GLU A 128 8.49 9.88 -9.05
C GLU A 128 9.45 8.69 -9.11
N ARG A 129 9.21 7.62 -8.34
CA ARG A 129 10.03 6.40 -8.39
C ARG A 129 10.05 5.76 -9.77
N LYS A 130 8.91 5.74 -10.49
CA LYS A 130 8.85 5.22 -11.86
C LYS A 130 9.64 6.08 -12.85
N SER A 131 9.68 7.39 -12.66
CA SER A 131 10.43 8.31 -13.52
C SER A 131 11.95 8.21 -13.31
N VAL A 132 12.38 7.86 -12.10
CA VAL A 132 13.81 7.74 -11.73
C VAL A 132 14.42 6.39 -12.16
N ILE A 133 13.61 5.34 -12.38
CA ILE A 133 14.14 4.06 -12.86
C ILE A 133 14.50 4.25 -14.35
N PRO A 134 15.81 4.32 -14.70
CA PRO A 134 16.20 4.46 -16.10
C PRO A 134 15.67 3.25 -16.86
N LYS A 135 14.93 3.50 -17.94
CA LYS A 135 14.59 2.43 -18.87
C LYS A 135 15.91 1.83 -19.36
N LYS A 136 16.14 0.54 -19.07
CA LYS A 136 17.31 -0.13 -19.61
C LYS A 136 17.27 -0.01 -21.14
N ASP A 137 18.24 0.66 -21.70
CA ASP A 137 18.42 0.73 -23.14
C ASP A 137 19.01 -0.61 -23.62
N TYR A 138 18.29 -1.30 -24.46
CA TYR A 138 18.68 -2.57 -25.06
C TYR A 138 19.12 -2.41 -26.54
N SER A 139 18.97 -1.21 -27.12
CA SER A 139 19.25 -0.96 -28.54
C SER A 139 20.69 -1.28 -28.93
N SER A 140 21.65 -1.08 -28.04
CA SER A 140 23.07 -1.34 -28.25
C SER A 140 23.52 -2.75 -27.84
N ARG A 141 22.64 -3.60 -27.32
CA ARG A 141 22.98 -4.93 -26.83
C ARG A 141 22.91 -5.96 -27.94
N ARG A 142 23.93 -6.78 -28.03
CA ARG A 142 23.91 -7.97 -28.90
C ARG A 142 23.03 -9.05 -28.27
N LEU A 143 22.39 -9.84 -29.15
CA LEU A 143 21.67 -11.04 -28.72
C LEU A 143 22.62 -12.01 -27.99
N ILE A 144 22.14 -12.61 -26.94
CA ILE A 144 22.88 -13.60 -26.18
C ILE A 144 22.77 -14.93 -26.92
N ASP A 145 23.91 -15.53 -27.22
CA ASP A 145 23.93 -16.87 -27.84
C ASP A 145 23.60 -17.91 -26.76
N THR A 146 22.44 -18.52 -26.89
CA THR A 146 21.92 -19.52 -25.96
C THR A 146 22.51 -20.91 -26.20
N SER A 147 23.30 -21.08 -27.28
CA SER A 147 23.98 -22.35 -27.60
C SER A 147 25.27 -22.56 -26.82
N ASP A 148 25.79 -21.53 -26.14
CA ASP A 148 26.98 -21.60 -25.31
C ASP A 148 26.83 -22.66 -24.19
N GLU A 149 27.90 -23.42 -23.95
CA GLU A 149 27.95 -24.50 -22.91
C GLU A 149 27.46 -24.06 -21.53
N LYS A 150 27.72 -22.80 -21.17
CA LYS A 150 27.26 -22.23 -19.89
C LYS A 150 25.73 -22.20 -19.71
N PHE A 151 24.98 -22.23 -20.83
CA PHE A 151 23.52 -22.25 -20.81
C PHE A 151 22.96 -23.68 -20.85
N GLN A 152 23.69 -24.64 -21.40
CA GLN A 152 23.20 -26.02 -21.59
C GLN A 152 22.99 -26.79 -20.28
N GLY A 153 23.74 -26.45 -19.24
CA GLY A 153 23.63 -27.08 -17.90
C GLY A 153 22.63 -26.44 -16.95
N SER A 154 21.99 -25.31 -17.31
CA SER A 154 21.12 -24.56 -16.39
C SER A 154 19.86 -24.05 -17.09
N PRO A 155 18.71 -24.73 -16.87
CA PRO A 155 17.42 -24.28 -17.43
C PRO A 155 17.05 -22.86 -17.06
N GLY A 156 17.40 -22.39 -15.85
CA GLY A 156 17.14 -21.03 -15.39
C GLY A 156 17.93 -19.97 -16.16
N LEU A 157 19.20 -20.25 -16.50
CA LEU A 157 20.02 -19.36 -17.31
C LEU A 157 19.55 -19.30 -18.76
N GLN A 158 19.11 -20.42 -19.34
CA GLN A 158 18.51 -20.45 -20.68
C GLN A 158 17.25 -19.60 -20.74
N GLN A 159 16.36 -19.76 -19.77
CA GLN A 159 15.12 -18.98 -19.67
C GLN A 159 15.41 -17.49 -19.52
N TRP A 160 16.39 -17.12 -18.68
CA TRP A 160 16.81 -15.74 -18.50
C TRP A 160 17.36 -15.15 -19.79
N ALA A 161 18.25 -15.85 -20.49
CA ALA A 161 18.84 -15.40 -21.76
C ALA A 161 17.76 -15.22 -22.85
N THR A 162 16.79 -16.13 -22.91
CA THR A 162 15.65 -16.03 -23.84
C THR A 162 14.81 -14.78 -23.55
N ILE A 163 14.52 -14.49 -22.28
CA ILE A 163 13.76 -13.30 -21.88
C ILE A 163 14.53 -12.01 -22.23
N GLU A 164 15.85 -11.97 -22.00
CA GLU A 164 16.68 -10.80 -22.36
C GLU A 164 16.73 -10.61 -23.89
N ASN A 165 16.85 -11.68 -24.68
CA ASN A 165 16.80 -11.62 -26.13
C ASN A 165 15.45 -11.10 -26.64
N LEU A 166 14.34 -11.51 -26.04
CA LEU A 166 13.02 -10.99 -26.38
C LEU A 166 12.88 -9.48 -26.08
N LYS A 167 13.49 -9.00 -24.99
CA LYS A 167 13.50 -7.57 -24.66
C LYS A 167 14.29 -6.75 -25.69
N ILE A 168 15.45 -7.26 -26.11
CA ILE A 168 16.30 -6.65 -27.17
C ILE A 168 15.51 -6.58 -28.47
N ALA A 169 14.89 -7.69 -28.88
CA ALA A 169 14.11 -7.76 -30.12
C ALA A 169 12.88 -6.81 -30.06
N ALA A 170 12.16 -6.77 -28.95
CA ALA A 170 10.99 -5.89 -28.81
C ALA A 170 11.35 -4.40 -28.88
N GLN A 171 12.53 -4.01 -28.43
CA GLN A 171 12.98 -2.61 -28.51
C GLN A 171 13.37 -2.23 -29.92
N SER A 172 14.08 -3.12 -30.68
CA SER A 172 14.41 -2.87 -32.08
C SER A 172 13.17 -2.76 -32.97
N TYR A 173 12.10 -3.52 -32.67
CA TYR A 173 10.81 -3.40 -33.37
C TYR A 173 10.14 -2.06 -33.18
N ASN A 174 10.17 -1.53 -31.94
CA ASN A 174 9.57 -0.24 -31.64
C ASN A 174 10.32 0.94 -32.29
N GLU A 175 11.63 0.82 -32.52
CA GLU A 175 12.43 1.84 -33.20
C GLU A 175 12.13 1.88 -34.70
N VAL A 176 11.92 0.72 -35.34
CA VAL A 176 11.57 0.63 -36.76
C VAL A 176 10.14 1.08 -37.05
N GLY A 177 9.21 0.91 -36.12
CA GLY A 177 7.80 1.33 -36.27
C GLY A 177 7.54 2.82 -36.00
N SER A 178 8.55 3.61 -35.62
CA SER A 178 8.45 5.05 -35.35
C SER A 178 9.08 5.93 -36.46
N LEU A 179 9.48 5.33 -37.58
CA LEU A 179 9.88 5.99 -38.85
C LEU A 179 8.70 6.02 -39.81
#